data_4456bae6d8c0a5dd4dfadb0fc9235589
#
_entry.id   4456bae6d8c0a5dd4dfadb0fc9235589
#
_cell.length_a   1.000
_cell.length_b   1.000
_cell.length_c   1.000
_cell.angle_alpha   90.00
_cell.angle_beta   90.00
_cell.angle_gamma   90.00
#
_symmetry.space_group_name_H-M   'P 1'
#
loop_
_entity.id
_entity.type
_entity.pdbx_description
1 polymer ?
#
loop_
_entity_poly.entity_id
_entity_poly.type
_entity_poly.pdbx_seq_one_letter_code
_entity_poly.pdbx_strand_id
1 'polypeptide(L)'
;MFEEEPEPEFDIFSALLFNSLKAITFLFFMSFAMINVEAQTGKVDPKAEMMITVTWPDGSTDDVDTYVADPAGNVVWYHRREAGLMHLDRDDRGMFRDVLELNGEAIENPLNQEIVSFRALSDGEYTVNIVHYIANAGNLPVQVKVEKLNPSVTLVFYGTIMLSGTGDEQTAVRFTLAGDEVTDVNNIPRDLVVLTRSGQANNSTGPIDAATGEEIK
;
A
#
# COMPACT_ATOMS: atom_id res chain seq x y z
N MET A 1 -23.97 82.81 24.38
CA MET A 1 -22.58 82.45 24.75
C MET A 1 -22.52 80.97 24.33
N PHE A 2 -21.98 80.71 23.14
CA PHE A 2 -21.83 79.36 22.65
C PHE A 2 -20.42 78.96 23.15
N GLU A 3 -20.35 77.88 23.98
CA GLU A 3 -19.11 77.22 24.31
C GLU A 3 -18.67 76.48 23.06
N GLU A 4 -17.54 76.80 22.47
CA GLU A 4 -16.86 76.01 21.46
C GLU A 4 -16.34 74.74 22.15
N GLU A 5 -16.83 73.58 21.70
CA GLU A 5 -16.25 72.31 22.10
C GLU A 5 -14.82 72.23 21.58
N PRO A 6 -13.87 71.77 22.40
CA PRO A 6 -12.48 71.68 21.97
C PRO A 6 -12.39 70.63 20.83
N GLU A 7 -11.77 71.06 19.72
CA GLU A 7 -11.49 70.11 18.62
C GLU A 7 -10.62 68.95 19.13
N PRO A 8 -10.91 67.68 18.67
CA PRO A 8 -10.15 66.57 19.13
C PRO A 8 -8.67 66.71 18.71
N GLU A 9 -7.77 66.74 19.68
CA GLU A 9 -6.32 66.79 19.45
C GLU A 9 -5.91 65.51 18.70
N PHE A 10 -5.42 65.67 17.48
CA PHE A 10 -4.96 64.54 16.66
C PHE A 10 -3.58 64.10 17.18
N ASP A 11 -3.53 63.00 17.91
CA ASP A 11 -2.29 62.37 18.38
C ASP A 11 -1.62 61.57 17.27
N ILE A 12 -0.58 62.18 16.66
CA ILE A 12 0.21 61.64 15.58
C ILE A 12 0.88 60.29 16.00
N PHE A 13 1.29 60.18 17.26
CA PHE A 13 1.94 58.97 17.77
C PHE A 13 0.97 57.80 17.84
N SER A 14 -0.21 57.99 18.40
CA SER A 14 -1.27 56.97 18.44
C SER A 14 -1.73 56.56 17.05
N ALA A 15 -1.85 57.51 16.11
CA ALA A 15 -2.20 57.22 14.72
C ALA A 15 -1.14 56.36 14.01
N LEU A 16 0.14 56.68 14.25
CA LEU A 16 1.26 55.92 13.68
C LEU A 16 1.32 54.48 14.26
N LEU A 17 1.11 54.35 15.57
CA LEU A 17 1.08 53.07 16.27
C LEU A 17 -0.07 52.17 15.75
N PHE A 18 -1.26 52.77 15.58
CA PHE A 18 -2.44 52.08 15.09
C PHE A 18 -2.29 51.63 13.64
N ASN A 19 -1.69 52.46 12.77
CA ASN A 19 -1.40 52.06 11.39
C ASN A 19 -0.34 50.96 11.30
N SER A 20 0.68 51.01 12.15
CA SER A 20 1.70 49.96 12.24
C SER A 20 1.08 48.62 12.70
N LEU A 21 0.21 48.67 13.71
CA LEU A 21 -0.50 47.47 14.18
C LEU A 21 -1.39 46.87 13.09
N LYS A 22 -2.12 47.70 12.33
CA LYS A 22 -2.93 47.23 11.19
C LYS A 22 -2.07 46.53 10.13
N ALA A 23 -0.90 47.15 9.78
CA ALA A 23 0.00 46.58 8.80
C ALA A 23 0.56 45.24 9.25
N ILE A 24 0.98 45.10 10.51
CA ILE A 24 1.48 43.84 11.08
C ILE A 24 0.38 42.79 11.11
N THR A 25 -0.82 43.15 11.52
CA THR A 25 -1.98 42.25 11.57
C THR A 25 -2.33 41.76 10.16
N PHE A 26 -2.33 42.63 9.16
CA PHE A 26 -2.57 42.28 7.77
C PHE A 26 -1.51 41.29 7.24
N LEU A 27 -0.22 41.57 7.48
CA LEU A 27 0.88 40.70 7.10
C LEU A 27 0.81 39.35 7.80
N PHE A 28 0.38 39.31 9.07
CA PHE A 28 0.17 38.09 9.80
C PHE A 28 -0.92 37.21 9.15
N PHE A 29 -2.06 37.79 8.80
CA PHE A 29 -3.14 37.06 8.12
C PHE A 29 -2.75 36.62 6.70
N MET A 30 -2.01 37.45 5.96
CA MET A 30 -1.47 37.06 4.65
C MET A 30 -0.49 35.92 4.76
N SER A 31 0.42 35.95 5.73
CA SER A 31 1.36 34.88 6.00
C SER A 31 0.63 33.58 6.39
N PHE A 32 -0.37 33.69 7.24
CA PHE A 32 -1.19 32.53 7.65
C PHE A 32 -1.99 31.93 6.48
N ALA A 33 -2.52 32.77 5.60
CA ALA A 33 -3.22 32.31 4.38
C ALA A 33 -2.26 31.62 3.40
N MET A 34 -1.01 32.07 3.30
CA MET A 34 0.01 31.45 2.43
C MET A 34 0.55 30.12 2.99
N ILE A 35 0.66 29.97 4.31
CA ILE A 35 1.11 28.71 4.94
C ILE A 35 0.15 27.56 4.67
N ASN A 36 -1.14 27.80 4.50
CA ASN A 36 -2.15 26.76 4.28
C ASN A 36 -2.26 26.27 2.82
N VAL A 37 -1.58 26.91 1.87
CA VAL A 37 -1.73 26.56 0.43
C VAL A 37 -0.68 25.54 -0.06
N GLU A 38 0.46 25.40 0.60
CA GLU A 38 1.58 24.60 0.09
C GLU A 38 1.90 23.30 0.85
N ALA A 39 1.16 22.96 1.89
CA ALA A 39 1.46 21.74 2.68
C ALA A 39 1.14 20.43 1.98
N GLN A 40 0.64 20.42 0.74
CA GLN A 40 0.22 19.21 0.04
C GLN A 40 1.05 18.80 -1.19
N THR A 41 1.96 19.62 -1.68
CA THR A 41 2.67 19.32 -2.94
C THR A 41 3.98 18.57 -2.80
N GLY A 42 4.38 18.20 -1.58
CA GLY A 42 5.63 17.46 -1.35
C GLY A 42 5.48 16.16 -0.57
N LYS A 43 4.28 15.82 -0.12
CA LYS A 43 4.04 14.54 0.52
C LYS A 43 3.76 13.52 -0.56
N VAL A 44 4.75 12.69 -0.88
CA VAL A 44 4.49 11.43 -1.56
C VAL A 44 3.54 10.68 -0.64
N ASP A 45 2.26 10.71 -0.95
CA ASP A 45 1.25 9.92 -0.27
C ASP A 45 1.56 8.47 -0.64
N PRO A 46 1.97 7.61 0.30
CA PRO A 46 2.25 6.20 0.01
C PRO A 46 0.91 5.48 -0.18
N LYS A 47 0.20 5.81 -1.28
CA LYS A 47 -1.05 5.15 -1.62
C LYS A 47 -0.72 3.81 -2.22
N ALA A 48 -1.27 2.75 -1.64
CA ALA A 48 -1.43 1.52 -2.36
C ALA A 48 -2.57 1.70 -3.39
N GLU A 49 -2.30 1.38 -4.65
CA GLU A 49 -3.29 1.41 -5.72
C GLU A 49 -4.14 0.13 -5.71
N MET A 50 -3.54 -0.98 -5.27
CA MET A 50 -4.17 -2.28 -5.15
C MET A 50 -3.61 -3.02 -3.94
N MET A 51 -4.42 -3.90 -3.35
CA MET A 51 -4.03 -4.75 -2.24
C MET A 51 -4.55 -6.18 -2.45
N ILE A 52 -3.68 -7.14 -2.20
CA ILE A 52 -4.02 -8.54 -2.12
C ILE A 52 -3.91 -8.95 -0.65
N THR A 53 -4.97 -9.54 -0.12
CA THR A 53 -5.01 -10.08 1.23
C THR A 53 -5.26 -11.57 1.14
N VAL A 54 -4.38 -12.34 1.75
CA VAL A 54 -4.48 -13.81 1.85
C VAL A 54 -4.62 -14.15 3.32
N THR A 55 -5.63 -14.95 3.66
CA THR A 55 -5.89 -15.36 5.06
C THR A 55 -6.22 -16.84 5.11
N TRP A 56 -5.76 -17.49 6.17
CA TRP A 56 -6.12 -18.88 6.47
C TRP A 56 -6.52 -19.01 7.93
N PRO A 57 -7.08 -20.16 8.37
CA PRO A 57 -7.68 -20.28 9.69
C PRO A 57 -6.76 -19.81 10.82
N ASP A 58 -7.31 -18.98 11.70
CA ASP A 58 -6.62 -18.45 12.88
C ASP A 58 -6.03 -19.59 13.72
N GLY A 59 -4.83 -19.40 14.22
CA GLY A 59 -4.12 -20.39 15.02
C GLY A 59 -3.67 -21.62 14.24
N SER A 60 -3.80 -21.66 12.90
CA SER A 60 -3.19 -22.71 12.08
C SER A 60 -1.67 -22.62 12.16
N THR A 61 -1.03 -23.78 12.23
CA THR A 61 0.44 -23.91 12.19
C THR A 61 0.99 -24.06 10.77
N ASP A 62 0.10 -24.04 9.76
CA ASP A 62 0.47 -24.13 8.36
C ASP A 62 1.10 -22.83 7.90
N ASP A 63 2.12 -22.95 7.05
CA ASP A 63 2.81 -21.82 6.41
C ASP A 63 2.34 -21.68 4.97
N VAL A 64 1.77 -20.54 4.63
CA VAL A 64 1.17 -20.25 3.31
C VAL A 64 1.85 -19.05 2.70
N ASP A 65 2.51 -19.24 1.56
CA ASP A 65 3.20 -18.20 0.81
C ASP A 65 2.35 -17.66 -0.34
N THR A 66 2.38 -16.35 -0.51
CA THR A 66 1.77 -15.66 -1.64
C THR A 66 2.83 -15.29 -2.67
N TYR A 67 2.60 -15.70 -3.92
CA TYR A 67 3.41 -15.31 -5.08
C TYR A 67 2.57 -14.44 -6.01
N VAL A 68 3.08 -13.28 -6.38
CA VAL A 68 2.38 -12.39 -7.30
C VAL A 68 3.30 -11.99 -8.43
N ALA A 69 2.84 -12.23 -9.67
CA ALA A 69 3.52 -11.78 -10.88
C ALA A 69 2.81 -10.57 -11.48
N ASP A 70 3.60 -9.59 -11.92
CA ASP A 70 3.13 -8.44 -12.69
C ASP A 70 3.24 -8.67 -14.21
N PRO A 71 2.69 -7.76 -15.06
CA PRO A 71 2.77 -7.88 -16.52
C PRO A 71 4.20 -7.84 -17.08
N ALA A 72 5.15 -7.24 -16.37
CA ALA A 72 6.56 -7.18 -16.76
C ALA A 72 7.33 -8.47 -16.41
N GLY A 73 6.68 -9.43 -15.71
CA GLY A 73 7.29 -10.68 -15.28
C GLY A 73 8.06 -10.58 -13.95
N ASN A 74 7.92 -9.47 -13.23
CA ASN A 74 8.43 -9.40 -11.87
C ASN A 74 7.57 -10.28 -10.97
N VAL A 75 8.20 -11.00 -10.02
CA VAL A 75 7.49 -11.84 -9.06
C VAL A 75 7.89 -11.44 -7.65
N VAL A 76 6.90 -11.07 -6.82
CA VAL A 76 7.06 -10.87 -5.39
C VAL A 76 6.71 -12.16 -4.64
N TRP A 77 7.51 -12.50 -3.60
CA TRP A 77 7.37 -13.70 -2.78
C TRP A 77 8.27 -13.58 -1.54
N TYR A 78 8.21 -14.50 -0.59
CA TYR A 78 8.92 -14.40 0.71
C TYR A 78 10.42 -14.10 0.63
N HIS A 79 11.16 -14.64 -0.38
CA HIS A 79 12.58 -14.31 -0.59
C HIS A 79 12.80 -12.99 -1.32
N ARG A 80 11.80 -12.51 -2.03
CA ARG A 80 11.86 -11.26 -2.78
C ARG A 80 10.62 -10.44 -2.50
N ARG A 81 10.69 -9.71 -1.40
CA ARG A 81 9.55 -8.94 -0.88
C ARG A 81 9.25 -7.67 -1.68
N GLU A 82 10.17 -7.23 -2.53
CA GLU A 82 9.99 -6.11 -3.46
C GLU A 82 10.31 -6.56 -4.88
N ALA A 83 9.39 -6.35 -5.83
CA ALA A 83 9.59 -6.66 -7.23
C ALA A 83 8.68 -5.76 -8.08
N GLY A 84 9.27 -5.01 -9.02
CA GLY A 84 8.54 -4.02 -9.80
C GLY A 84 7.88 -2.97 -8.90
N LEU A 85 6.56 -2.84 -9.01
CA LEU A 85 5.75 -1.91 -8.21
C LEU A 85 5.02 -2.60 -7.05
N MET A 86 5.35 -3.87 -6.78
CA MET A 86 4.73 -4.70 -5.76
C MET A 86 5.61 -4.81 -4.52
N HIS A 87 4.97 -4.94 -3.36
CA HIS A 87 5.62 -5.16 -2.07
C HIS A 87 4.84 -6.18 -1.24
N LEU A 88 5.52 -7.20 -0.70
CA LEU A 88 4.98 -8.12 0.30
C LEU A 88 5.14 -7.46 1.68
N ASP A 89 4.08 -6.82 2.16
CA ASP A 89 4.09 -6.03 3.40
C ASP A 89 4.15 -6.93 4.63
N ARG A 90 3.36 -8.00 4.61
CA ARG A 90 3.30 -9.01 5.66
C ARG A 90 3.56 -10.39 5.08
N ASP A 91 4.53 -11.08 5.67
CA ASP A 91 4.93 -12.47 5.44
C ASP A 91 4.73 -13.20 6.76
N ASP A 92 3.72 -14.04 6.82
CA ASP A 92 3.26 -14.74 8.01
C ASP A 92 3.61 -16.23 7.90
N ARG A 93 4.23 -16.77 8.93
CA ARG A 93 4.69 -18.17 8.98
C ARG A 93 3.83 -19.05 9.88
N GLY A 94 2.53 -18.80 9.91
CA GLY A 94 1.64 -19.41 10.89
C GLY A 94 2.02 -18.99 12.31
N MET A 95 1.94 -19.87 13.29
CA MET A 95 2.23 -19.53 14.70
C MET A 95 3.69 -19.17 15.03
N PHE A 96 4.55 -18.96 14.04
CA PHE A 96 5.96 -18.65 14.28
C PHE A 96 6.15 -17.17 14.66
N ARG A 97 6.49 -16.90 15.93
CA ARG A 97 6.72 -15.56 16.51
C ARG A 97 5.48 -14.67 16.63
N ASP A 98 4.32 -15.25 16.77
CA ASP A 98 3.07 -14.51 16.97
C ASP A 98 2.84 -14.02 18.39
N VAL A 99 3.77 -14.30 19.28
CA VAL A 99 3.71 -13.85 20.68
C VAL A 99 4.54 -12.58 20.86
N LEU A 100 3.88 -11.51 21.26
CA LEU A 100 4.50 -10.26 21.69
C LEU A 100 4.46 -10.19 23.22
N GLU A 101 5.61 -9.99 23.87
CA GLU A 101 5.67 -9.73 25.29
C GLU A 101 5.60 -8.22 25.56
N LEU A 102 4.54 -7.77 26.22
CA LEU A 102 4.34 -6.37 26.60
C LEU A 102 4.11 -6.28 28.11
N ASN A 103 4.99 -5.58 28.83
CA ASN A 103 4.93 -5.39 30.29
C ASN A 103 4.90 -6.71 31.10
N GLY A 104 5.50 -7.78 30.59
CA GLY A 104 5.50 -9.11 31.22
C GLY A 104 4.23 -9.92 30.94
N GLU A 105 3.36 -9.46 30.07
CA GLU A 105 2.20 -10.18 29.57
C GLU A 105 2.43 -10.64 28.14
N ALA A 106 2.21 -11.93 27.86
CA ALA A 106 2.30 -12.49 26.52
C ALA A 106 1.00 -12.22 25.76
N ILE A 107 1.10 -11.46 24.67
CA ILE A 107 -0.02 -11.20 23.76
C ILE A 107 0.21 -12.05 22.52
N GLU A 108 -0.70 -12.98 22.26
CA GLU A 108 -0.69 -13.84 21.08
C GLU A 108 -1.54 -13.22 19.97
N ASN A 109 -0.99 -13.20 18.74
CA ASN A 109 -1.73 -12.82 17.55
C ASN A 109 -2.13 -14.09 16.78
N PRO A 110 -3.40 -14.51 16.82
CA PRO A 110 -3.83 -15.74 16.17
C PRO A 110 -4.05 -15.58 14.66
N LEU A 111 -3.96 -14.35 14.13
CA LEU A 111 -4.32 -14.05 12.75
C LEU A 111 -3.24 -14.50 11.79
N ASN A 112 -3.59 -15.43 10.92
CA ASN A 112 -2.77 -15.87 9.81
C ASN A 112 -3.10 -15.07 8.56
N GLN A 113 -2.17 -14.21 8.12
CA GLN A 113 -2.42 -13.30 7.02
C GLN A 113 -1.15 -12.88 6.28
N GLU A 114 -1.20 -12.88 4.96
CA GLU A 114 -0.23 -12.21 4.10
C GLU A 114 -0.85 -11.04 3.34
N ILE A 115 -0.06 -10.01 3.08
CA ILE A 115 -0.51 -8.80 2.38
C ILE A 115 0.52 -8.41 1.34
N VAL A 116 0.04 -8.25 0.09
CA VAL A 116 0.82 -7.65 -1.00
C VAL A 116 0.16 -6.34 -1.42
N SER A 117 0.92 -5.26 -1.43
CA SER A 117 0.49 -3.95 -1.90
C SER A 117 1.17 -3.55 -3.21
N PHE A 118 0.49 -2.69 -3.97
CA PHE A 118 0.97 -2.16 -5.24
C PHE A 118 1.04 -0.64 -5.14
N ARG A 119 2.21 -0.07 -5.40
CA ARG A 119 2.44 1.38 -5.39
C ARG A 119 1.89 2.08 -6.64
N ALA A 120 1.84 1.36 -7.74
CA ALA A 120 1.20 1.77 -9.00
C ALA A 120 0.80 0.51 -9.78
N LEU A 121 -0.02 0.68 -10.80
CA LEU A 121 -0.52 -0.40 -11.65
C LEU A 121 -0.02 -0.18 -13.09
N SER A 122 0.27 -1.28 -13.78
CA SER A 122 0.61 -1.31 -15.20
C SER A 122 -0.44 -2.09 -15.96
N ASP A 123 -0.66 -1.75 -17.21
CA ASP A 123 -1.53 -2.53 -18.10
C ASP A 123 -0.96 -3.91 -18.35
N GLY A 124 -1.83 -4.90 -18.41
CA GLY A 124 -1.50 -6.29 -18.65
C GLY A 124 -1.97 -7.24 -17.58
N GLU A 125 -1.50 -8.48 -17.64
CA GLU A 125 -1.98 -9.56 -16.79
C GLU A 125 -1.15 -9.70 -15.53
N TYR A 126 -1.85 -9.78 -14.41
CA TYR A 126 -1.34 -10.14 -13.08
C TYR A 126 -1.74 -11.58 -12.74
N THR A 127 -0.88 -12.28 -12.02
CA THR A 127 -1.16 -13.65 -11.52
C THR A 127 -0.92 -13.70 -10.03
N VAL A 128 -1.86 -14.27 -9.29
CA VAL A 128 -1.78 -14.50 -7.84
C VAL A 128 -1.82 -15.99 -7.59
N ASN A 129 -0.72 -16.54 -7.06
CA ASN A 129 -0.63 -17.92 -6.64
C ASN A 129 -0.49 -18.03 -5.13
N ILE A 130 -1.06 -19.09 -4.59
CA ILE A 130 -0.95 -19.44 -3.18
C ILE A 130 -0.22 -20.79 -3.11
N VAL A 131 0.79 -20.86 -2.25
CA VAL A 131 1.64 -22.03 -2.07
C VAL A 131 1.55 -22.52 -0.64
N HIS A 132 1.30 -23.81 -0.45
CA HIS A 132 1.37 -24.45 0.85
C HIS A 132 2.83 -24.78 1.17
N TYR A 133 3.53 -23.85 1.80
CA TYR A 133 4.96 -24.02 2.07
C TYR A 133 5.23 -25.10 3.11
N ILE A 134 4.50 -25.07 4.23
CA ILE A 134 4.53 -26.12 5.26
C ILE A 134 3.10 -26.52 5.59
N ALA A 135 2.74 -27.77 5.32
CA ALA A 135 1.44 -28.34 5.66
C ALA A 135 1.54 -29.20 6.93
N ASN A 136 0.93 -28.74 8.00
CA ASN A 136 0.84 -29.48 9.26
C ASN A 136 -0.53 -30.13 9.46
N ALA A 137 -1.58 -29.63 8.81
CA ALA A 137 -2.98 -29.97 9.07
C ALA A 137 -3.75 -30.47 7.82
N GLY A 138 -3.13 -31.05 6.79
CA GLY A 138 -3.85 -31.59 5.63
C GLY A 138 -4.47 -30.50 4.72
N ASN A 139 -5.75 -30.68 4.33
CA ASN A 139 -6.41 -29.71 3.46
C ASN A 139 -6.68 -28.38 4.17
N LEU A 140 -6.17 -27.29 3.60
CA LEU A 140 -6.25 -25.94 4.18
C LEU A 140 -7.09 -25.02 3.30
N PRO A 141 -8.20 -24.43 3.79
CA PRO A 141 -8.92 -23.39 3.08
C PRO A 141 -8.20 -22.05 3.26
N VAL A 142 -7.82 -21.43 2.14
CA VAL A 142 -7.17 -20.12 2.10
C VAL A 142 -8.07 -19.13 1.39
N GLN A 143 -8.42 -18.05 2.05
CA GLN A 143 -9.19 -16.96 1.44
C GLN A 143 -8.25 -15.98 0.77
N VAL A 144 -8.58 -15.61 -0.46
CA VAL A 144 -7.84 -14.64 -1.26
C VAL A 144 -8.79 -13.52 -1.64
N LYS A 145 -8.38 -12.28 -1.34
CA LYS A 145 -9.09 -11.07 -1.69
C LYS A 145 -8.17 -10.13 -2.45
N VAL A 146 -8.61 -9.64 -3.62
CA VAL A 146 -7.90 -8.64 -4.43
C VAL A 146 -8.79 -7.41 -4.54
N GLU A 147 -8.30 -6.27 -4.09
CA GLU A 147 -9.01 -5.00 -4.10
C GLU A 147 -8.18 -3.92 -4.78
N LYS A 148 -8.76 -3.24 -5.76
CA LYS A 148 -8.26 -1.96 -6.26
C LYS A 148 -8.73 -0.87 -5.29
N LEU A 149 -7.81 0.00 -4.84
CA LEU A 149 -8.08 0.97 -3.78
C LEU A 149 -8.39 2.37 -4.31
N ASN A 150 -7.88 2.71 -5.48
CA ASN A 150 -8.05 4.03 -6.10
C ASN A 150 -8.78 3.94 -7.46
N PRO A 151 -9.61 4.92 -7.80
CA PRO A 151 -10.07 6.09 -7.04
C PRO A 151 -11.07 5.74 -5.93
N SER A 152 -11.61 4.52 -5.94
CA SER A 152 -12.52 3.97 -4.93
C SER A 152 -12.24 2.49 -4.76
N VAL A 153 -12.51 1.96 -3.56
CA VAL A 153 -12.34 0.53 -3.29
C VAL A 153 -13.27 -0.28 -4.19
N THR A 154 -12.67 -1.12 -5.03
CA THR A 154 -13.37 -2.02 -5.95
C THR A 154 -12.83 -3.43 -5.77
N LEU A 155 -13.74 -4.37 -5.54
CA LEU A 155 -13.40 -5.78 -5.42
C LEU A 155 -13.11 -6.36 -6.81
N VAL A 156 -11.88 -6.88 -7.01
CA VAL A 156 -11.45 -7.56 -8.24
C VAL A 156 -11.70 -9.06 -8.14
N PHE A 157 -11.35 -9.64 -6.98
CA PHE A 157 -11.53 -11.06 -6.72
C PHE A 157 -11.75 -11.32 -5.23
N TYR A 158 -12.62 -12.30 -4.94
CA TYR A 158 -12.76 -12.89 -3.61
C TYR A 158 -13.12 -14.36 -3.75
N GLY A 159 -12.31 -15.24 -3.16
CA GLY A 159 -12.54 -16.66 -3.25
C GLY A 159 -11.75 -17.47 -2.23
N THR A 160 -12.12 -18.73 -2.09
CA THR A 160 -11.41 -19.70 -1.23
C THR A 160 -10.70 -20.73 -2.09
N ILE A 161 -9.41 -20.90 -1.85
CA ILE A 161 -8.54 -21.89 -2.49
C ILE A 161 -8.30 -23.01 -1.50
N MET A 162 -8.43 -24.25 -1.92
CA MET A 162 -8.14 -25.42 -1.09
C MET A 162 -6.75 -25.93 -1.40
N LEU A 163 -5.85 -25.83 -0.43
CA LEU A 163 -4.50 -26.39 -0.51
C LEU A 163 -4.50 -27.80 0.07
N SER A 164 -3.83 -28.73 -0.60
CA SER A 164 -3.88 -30.17 -0.28
C SER A 164 -2.67 -30.68 0.50
N GLY A 165 -1.57 -29.94 0.54
CA GLY A 165 -0.36 -30.38 1.23
C GLY A 165 0.88 -29.57 0.85
N THR A 166 2.01 -29.87 1.49
CA THR A 166 3.27 -29.18 1.26
C THR A 166 3.69 -29.20 -0.20
N GLY A 167 3.96 -28.01 -0.75
CA GLY A 167 4.36 -27.79 -2.13
C GLY A 167 3.18 -27.66 -3.11
N ASP A 168 1.93 -27.72 -2.64
CA ASP A 168 0.75 -27.45 -3.47
C ASP A 168 0.74 -25.98 -3.85
N GLU A 169 0.84 -25.70 -5.14
CA GLU A 169 0.75 -24.36 -5.74
C GLU A 169 -0.56 -24.24 -6.50
N GLN A 170 -1.39 -23.28 -6.15
CA GLN A 170 -2.67 -23.02 -6.80
C GLN A 170 -2.75 -21.58 -7.29
N THR A 171 -3.14 -21.38 -8.56
CA THR A 171 -3.48 -20.07 -9.08
C THR A 171 -4.84 -19.65 -8.53
N ALA A 172 -4.84 -18.68 -7.63
CA ALA A 172 -6.06 -18.15 -7.05
C ALA A 172 -6.82 -17.31 -8.09
N VAL A 173 -6.12 -16.42 -8.75
CA VAL A 173 -6.70 -15.53 -9.76
C VAL A 173 -5.63 -15.01 -10.70
N ARG A 174 -6.03 -14.82 -11.96
CA ARG A 174 -5.34 -13.98 -12.94
C ARG A 174 -6.31 -12.88 -13.35
N PHE A 175 -5.84 -11.66 -13.42
CA PHE A 175 -6.65 -10.53 -13.86
C PHE A 175 -5.85 -9.63 -14.78
N THR A 176 -6.53 -9.03 -15.75
CA THR A 176 -5.91 -8.14 -16.73
C THR A 176 -6.40 -6.73 -16.52
N LEU A 177 -5.47 -5.78 -16.45
CA LEU A 177 -5.75 -4.34 -16.43
C LEU A 177 -5.54 -3.74 -17.82
N ALA A 178 -6.45 -2.84 -18.22
CA ALA A 178 -6.29 -1.98 -19.38
C ALA A 178 -6.74 -0.57 -18.98
N GLY A 179 -5.79 0.36 -18.92
CA GLY A 179 -5.99 1.62 -18.22
C GLY A 179 -6.32 1.34 -16.74
N ASP A 180 -7.32 2.01 -16.23
CA ASP A 180 -7.75 1.82 -14.85
C ASP A 180 -8.79 0.71 -14.65
N GLU A 181 -9.15 -0.06 -15.68
CA GLU A 181 -10.22 -1.05 -15.64
C GLU A 181 -9.70 -2.48 -15.64
N VAL A 182 -10.39 -3.34 -14.89
CA VAL A 182 -10.19 -4.79 -14.94
C VAL A 182 -11.01 -5.34 -16.11
N THR A 183 -10.32 -5.89 -17.12
CA THR A 183 -10.95 -6.33 -18.38
C THR A 183 -11.17 -7.84 -18.46
N ASP A 184 -10.39 -8.60 -17.69
CA ASP A 184 -10.53 -10.06 -17.60
C ASP A 184 -10.18 -10.57 -16.20
N VAL A 185 -10.88 -11.61 -15.76
CA VAL A 185 -10.58 -12.31 -14.51
C VAL A 185 -10.78 -13.80 -14.76
N ASN A 186 -9.74 -14.59 -14.50
CA ASN A 186 -9.79 -16.05 -14.64
C ASN A 186 -8.88 -16.71 -13.60
N ASN A 187 -8.87 -18.06 -13.56
CA ASN A 187 -7.99 -18.86 -12.70
C ASN A 187 -7.23 -19.94 -13.47
N ILE A 188 -6.88 -19.66 -14.72
CA ILE A 188 -6.09 -20.59 -15.55
C ILE A 188 -4.74 -20.81 -14.85
N PRO A 189 -4.37 -22.07 -14.56
CA PRO A 189 -3.14 -22.39 -13.83
C PRO A 189 -1.89 -21.80 -14.47
N ARG A 190 -1.00 -21.23 -13.65
CA ARG A 190 0.32 -20.76 -14.05
C ARG A 190 1.30 -20.97 -12.89
N ASP A 191 2.38 -21.72 -13.14
CA ASP A 191 3.37 -22.04 -12.11
C ASP A 191 4.35 -20.87 -11.93
N LEU A 192 4.29 -20.18 -10.78
CA LEU A 192 5.21 -19.10 -10.44
C LEU A 192 6.44 -19.58 -9.66
N VAL A 193 6.29 -20.63 -8.85
CA VAL A 193 7.41 -21.24 -8.09
C VAL A 193 8.50 -21.72 -9.02
N VAL A 194 8.15 -22.36 -10.13
CA VAL A 194 9.12 -22.79 -11.16
C VAL A 194 9.84 -21.61 -11.79
N LEU A 195 9.12 -20.51 -12.06
CA LEU A 195 9.71 -19.30 -12.63
C LEU A 195 10.73 -18.64 -11.69
N THR A 196 10.43 -18.60 -10.39
CA THR A 196 11.37 -18.04 -9.40
C THR A 196 12.64 -18.90 -9.23
N ARG A 197 12.50 -20.22 -9.26
CA ARG A 197 13.64 -21.17 -9.15
C ARG A 197 14.51 -21.22 -10.40
N SER A 198 13.91 -21.09 -11.58
CA SER A 198 14.64 -21.14 -12.86
C SER A 198 15.34 -19.82 -13.22
N GLY A 199 15.15 -18.76 -12.45
CA GLY A 199 15.67 -17.44 -12.78
C GLY A 199 14.98 -16.79 -13.98
N GLN A 200 13.83 -17.32 -14.42
CA GLN A 200 13.02 -16.75 -15.51
C GLN A 200 12.11 -15.61 -15.05
N ALA A 201 11.92 -15.47 -13.72
CA ALA A 201 11.31 -14.26 -13.16
C ALA A 201 12.24 -13.07 -13.42
N ASN A 202 11.68 -11.96 -13.85
CA ASN A 202 12.46 -10.74 -14.05
C ASN A 202 13.03 -10.28 -12.71
N ASN A 203 14.36 -10.28 -12.60
CA ASN A 203 15.08 -10.03 -11.34
C ASN A 203 15.50 -8.55 -11.18
N SER A 204 14.88 -7.62 -11.92
CA SER A 204 15.18 -6.21 -11.72
C SER A 204 14.86 -5.77 -10.28
N THR A 205 15.87 -5.34 -9.54
CA THR A 205 15.77 -4.92 -8.14
C THR A 205 15.75 -3.41 -7.96
N GLY A 206 15.88 -2.65 -9.04
CA GLY A 206 15.95 -1.19 -9.03
C GLY A 206 14.71 -0.52 -9.65
N PRO A 207 14.53 0.78 -9.37
CA PRO A 207 13.57 1.57 -10.11
C PRO A 207 13.96 1.57 -11.58
N ILE A 208 13.01 1.19 -12.44
CA ILE A 208 13.19 1.19 -13.89
C ILE A 208 12.91 2.60 -14.40
N ASP A 209 13.80 3.13 -15.22
CA ASP A 209 13.52 4.36 -15.97
C ASP A 209 12.33 4.11 -16.90
N ALA A 210 11.22 4.82 -16.67
CA ALA A 210 9.99 4.69 -17.43
C ALA A 210 10.15 5.02 -18.94
N ALA A 211 11.25 5.68 -19.33
CA ALA A 211 11.51 6.05 -20.71
C ALA A 211 12.39 5.03 -21.43
N THR A 212 13.27 4.30 -20.75
CA THR A 212 14.25 3.40 -21.36
C THR A 212 14.07 1.94 -20.97
N GLY A 213 13.35 1.64 -19.88
CA GLY A 213 13.19 0.29 -19.34
C GLY A 213 14.47 -0.29 -18.72
N GLU A 214 15.49 0.54 -18.46
CA GLU A 214 16.75 0.12 -17.86
C GLU A 214 16.79 0.42 -16.35
N GLU A 215 17.47 -0.42 -15.58
CA GLU A 215 17.70 -0.18 -14.14
C GLU A 215 18.50 1.12 -13.92
N ILE A 216 17.98 2.00 -13.07
CA ILE A 216 18.72 3.17 -12.59
C ILE A 216 19.74 2.67 -11.56
N LYS A 217 21.01 2.71 -11.92
CA LYS A 217 22.14 2.35 -11.06
C LYS A 217 22.48 3.47 -10.08
#